data_a9c9b1e204716031975a10363ceefb10
#
_entry.id   a9c9b1e204716031975a10363ceefb10
#
_cell.length_a   1.000
_cell.length_b   1.000
_cell.length_c   1.000
_cell.angle_alpha   90.00
_cell.angle_beta   90.00
_cell.angle_gamma   90.00
#
_symmetry.space_group_name_H-M   'P 1'
#
loop_
_entity.id
_entity.type
_entity.pdbx_description
1 polymer ?
#
loop_
_entity_poly.entity_id
_entity_poly.type
_entity_poly.pdbx_seq_one_letter_code
_entity_poly.pdbx_strand_id
1 'polypeptide(L)'
;MEILNKFIMLERIYEKKTSSRGLIMSDEDSNEMRYQRGNVRDVGYNVLGIKGGDTIIFDKVSAYDVLIGDERLTIIQEKDVACVL
;
A
#
# COMPACT_ATOMS: atom_id res chain seq x y z
N MET A 1 0.28 -6.81 -17.58
CA MET A 1 1.25 -5.83 -17.07
C MET A 1 2.34 -6.56 -16.30
N GLU A 2 3.56 -6.18 -16.52
CA GLU A 2 4.69 -6.82 -15.88
C GLU A 2 5.40 -5.85 -14.96
N ILE A 3 5.59 -6.26 -13.71
CA ILE A 3 6.29 -5.45 -12.73
C ILE A 3 7.76 -5.85 -12.74
N LEU A 4 8.63 -4.86 -12.77
CA LEU A 4 10.07 -5.09 -12.92
C LEU A 4 10.81 -4.94 -11.59
N ASN A 5 11.99 -5.56 -11.54
CA ASN A 5 12.93 -5.42 -10.42
C ASN A 5 12.28 -5.78 -9.08
N LYS A 6 12.41 -4.89 -8.11
CA LYS A 6 11.87 -5.09 -6.77
C LYS A 6 10.67 -4.20 -6.50
N PHE A 7 10.02 -3.74 -7.55
CA PHE A 7 8.81 -2.95 -7.38
C PHE A 7 7.62 -3.81 -7.03
N ILE A 8 6.74 -3.24 -6.24
CA ILE A 8 5.51 -3.89 -5.81
C ILE A 8 4.36 -2.98 -6.18
N MET A 9 3.39 -3.53 -6.87
CA MET A 9 2.17 -2.80 -7.19
C MET A 9 1.08 -3.27 -6.27
N LEU A 10 0.46 -2.33 -5.57
CA LEU A 10 -0.54 -2.64 -4.58
C LEU A 10 -1.72 -1.67 -4.66
N GLU A 11 -2.78 -2.07 -4.02
CA GLU A 11 -3.96 -1.24 -3.84
C GLU A 11 -4.04 -0.87 -2.36
N ARG A 12 -4.10 0.42 -2.06
CA ARG A 12 -4.19 0.86 -0.68
C ARG A 12 -5.52 0.47 -0.07
N ILE A 13 -5.47 0.03 1.16
CA ILE A 13 -6.68 -0.24 1.92
C ILE A 13 -6.96 0.98 2.77
N TYR A 14 -8.04 1.67 2.45
CA TYR A 14 -8.47 2.81 3.24
C TYR A 14 -9.45 2.31 4.29
N GLU A 15 -9.00 2.30 5.53
CA GLU A 15 -9.88 1.94 6.62
C GLU A 15 -10.67 3.17 7.03
N LYS A 16 -11.96 3.14 6.73
CA LYS A 16 -12.86 4.13 7.29
C LYS A 16 -13.15 3.70 8.72
N LYS A 17 -12.40 4.23 9.64
CA LYS A 17 -12.79 4.11 11.03
C LYS A 17 -13.83 5.16 11.33
N THR A 18 -15.05 4.79 11.15
CA THR A 18 -16.11 5.50 11.85
C THR A 18 -16.00 5.03 13.29
N SER A 19 -15.45 5.86 14.13
CA SER A 19 -15.54 5.57 15.53
C SER A 19 -17.02 5.66 15.89
N SER A 20 -17.44 4.84 16.82
CA SER A 20 -18.82 4.83 17.29
C SER A 20 -19.26 6.16 17.87
N ARG A 21 -18.37 7.10 18.00
CA ARG A 21 -18.67 8.43 18.54
C ARG A 21 -18.72 9.49 17.45
N GLY A 22 -18.70 9.09 16.22
CA GLY A 22 -18.73 10.04 15.13
C GLY A 22 -17.47 10.88 15.01
N LEU A 23 -16.42 10.49 15.68
CA LEU A 23 -15.15 11.15 15.55
C LEU A 23 -14.53 10.70 14.27
N ILE A 24 -14.62 11.56 13.30
CA ILE A 24 -13.91 11.34 12.05
C ILE A 24 -12.45 11.62 12.37
N MET A 25 -11.62 10.61 12.17
CA MET A 25 -10.19 10.83 12.23
C MET A 25 -9.86 11.89 11.20
N SER A 26 -9.34 12.99 11.64
CA SER A 26 -8.95 14.05 10.75
C SER A 26 -7.83 13.56 9.84
N ASP A 27 -7.65 14.23 8.72
CA ASP A 27 -6.54 13.93 7.82
C ASP A 27 -5.21 14.03 8.54
N GLU A 28 -5.13 14.82 9.58
CA GLU A 28 -3.92 14.95 10.37
C GLU A 28 -3.56 13.65 11.07
N ASP A 29 -4.55 12.95 11.60
CA ASP A 29 -4.29 11.67 12.26
C ASP A 29 -3.80 10.64 11.25
N SER A 30 -4.36 10.68 10.04
CA SER A 30 -3.89 9.81 8.96
C SER A 30 -2.46 10.14 8.56
N ASN A 31 -2.11 11.41 8.58
CA ASN A 31 -0.77 11.85 8.19
C ASN A 31 0.27 11.50 9.23
N GLU A 32 -0.12 11.34 10.47
CA GLU A 32 0.80 10.91 11.51
C GLU A 32 1.17 9.45 11.38
N MET A 33 0.33 8.67 10.74
CA MET A 33 0.62 7.26 10.50
C MET A 33 1.49 7.13 9.26
N ARG A 34 2.74 6.79 9.49
CA ARG A 34 3.68 6.60 8.40
C ARG A 34 3.40 5.33 7.61
N TYR A 35 2.84 4.33 8.26
CA TYR A 35 2.62 3.03 7.65
C TYR A 35 1.16 2.83 7.31
N GLN A 36 0.92 2.14 6.21
CA GLN A 36 -0.42 1.89 5.71
C GLN A 36 -0.52 0.47 5.20
N ARG A 37 -1.72 -0.10 5.26
CA ARG A 37 -1.98 -1.42 4.71
C ARG A 37 -2.29 -1.33 3.22
N GLY A 38 -1.93 -2.38 2.52
CA GLY A 38 -2.27 -2.50 1.11
C GLY A 38 -2.36 -3.95 0.68
N ASN A 39 -3.20 -4.19 -0.32
CA ASN A 39 -3.28 -5.50 -0.95
C ASN A 39 -2.36 -5.52 -2.15
N VAL A 40 -1.43 -6.46 -2.17
CA VAL A 40 -0.49 -6.61 -3.27
C VAL A 40 -1.23 -7.14 -4.49
N ARG A 41 -1.11 -6.44 -5.60
CA ARG A 41 -1.69 -6.84 -6.87
C ARG A 41 -0.68 -7.64 -7.68
N ASP A 42 0.55 -7.19 -7.71
CA ASP A 42 1.60 -7.86 -8.45
C ASP A 42 2.95 -7.44 -7.90
N VAL A 43 3.98 -8.21 -8.17
CA VAL A 43 5.33 -7.95 -7.69
C VAL A 43 6.32 -8.14 -8.80
N GLY A 44 7.45 -7.43 -8.69
CA GLY A 44 8.56 -7.61 -9.61
C GLY A 44 9.21 -8.97 -9.44
N TYR A 45 9.88 -9.42 -10.47
CA TYR A 45 10.46 -10.76 -10.48
C TYR A 45 11.60 -10.94 -9.47
N ASN A 46 12.15 -9.87 -8.94
CA ASN A 46 13.21 -9.93 -7.93
C ASN A 46 12.69 -9.82 -6.49
N VAL A 47 11.38 -9.69 -6.31
CA VAL A 47 10.79 -9.62 -4.98
C VAL A 47 10.69 -11.01 -4.40
N LEU A 48 11.20 -11.16 -3.18
CA LEU A 48 11.17 -12.45 -2.46
C LEU A 48 10.24 -12.35 -1.25
N GLY A 49 9.44 -13.37 -1.04
CA GLY A 49 8.60 -13.47 0.14
C GLY A 49 7.29 -12.70 0.06
N ILE A 50 7.04 -11.99 -1.03
CA ILE A 50 5.80 -11.25 -1.22
C ILE A 50 5.23 -11.65 -2.58
N LYS A 51 3.95 -11.85 -2.62
CA LYS A 51 3.28 -12.24 -3.87
C LYS A 51 1.92 -11.57 -3.98
N GLY A 52 1.36 -11.60 -5.16
CA GLY A 52 0.02 -11.07 -5.40
C GLY A 52 -1.00 -11.71 -4.48
N GLY A 53 -1.87 -10.91 -3.91
CA GLY A 53 -2.87 -11.35 -2.96
C GLY A 53 -2.47 -11.18 -1.51
N ASP A 54 -1.20 -10.91 -1.23
CA ASP A 54 -0.75 -10.67 0.14
C ASP A 54 -1.19 -9.30 0.62
N THR A 55 -1.43 -9.22 1.92
CA THR A 55 -1.66 -7.93 2.58
C THR A 55 -0.39 -7.53 3.29
N ILE A 56 0.06 -6.32 3.03
CA ILE A 56 1.31 -5.83 3.60
C ILE A 56 1.09 -4.49 4.30
N ILE A 57 2.05 -4.16 5.15
CA ILE A 57 2.15 -2.83 5.73
C ILE A 57 3.38 -2.18 5.13
N PHE A 58 3.21 -1.02 4.57
CA PHE A 58 4.27 -0.32 3.84
C PHE A 58 4.39 1.13 4.28
N ASP A 59 5.55 1.72 3.98
CA ASP A 59 5.83 3.12 4.28
C ASP A 59 5.18 3.99 3.21
N LYS A 60 4.13 4.70 3.58
CA LYS A 60 3.41 5.53 2.62
C LYS A 60 4.20 6.75 2.15
N VAL A 61 5.21 7.15 2.91
CA VAL A 61 6.04 8.28 2.51
C VAL A 61 6.83 7.97 1.25
N SER A 62 7.21 6.71 1.09
CA SER A 62 7.96 6.25 -0.08
C SER A 62 7.05 5.71 -1.19
N ALA A 63 5.74 5.77 -1.00
CA ALA A 63 4.80 5.22 -1.96
C ALA A 63 4.38 6.29 -2.96
N TYR A 64 4.23 5.88 -4.21
CA TYR A 64 3.78 6.76 -5.27
C TYR A 64 2.54 6.16 -5.92
N ASP A 65 1.54 6.99 -6.11
CA ASP A 65 0.32 6.57 -6.77
C ASP A 65 0.47 6.70 -8.27
N VAL A 66 -0.06 5.74 -9.00
CA VAL A 66 -0.09 5.79 -10.46
C VAL A 66 -1.50 5.46 -10.92
N LEU A 67 -1.86 5.99 -12.06
CA LEU A 67 -3.14 5.71 -12.68
C LEU A 67 -2.89 4.79 -13.88
N ILE A 68 -3.41 3.59 -13.81
CA ILE A 68 -3.30 2.63 -14.89
C ILE A 68 -4.70 2.29 -15.36
N GLY A 69 -5.01 2.71 -16.57
CA GLY A 69 -6.38 2.66 -17.04
C GLY A 69 -7.24 3.52 -16.13
N ASP A 70 -8.27 2.95 -15.56
CA ASP A 70 -9.15 3.66 -14.63
C ASP A 70 -8.85 3.33 -13.18
N GLU A 71 -7.81 2.58 -12.91
CA GLU A 71 -7.47 2.16 -11.56
C GLU A 71 -6.32 2.97 -10.99
N ARG A 72 -6.52 3.45 -9.78
CA ARG A 72 -5.45 4.09 -9.03
C ARG A 72 -4.72 3.03 -8.21
N LEU A 73 -3.46 2.81 -8.54
CA LEU A 73 -2.64 1.84 -7.86
C LEU A 73 -1.45 2.55 -7.23
N THR A 74 -0.80 1.87 -6.32
CA THR A 74 0.35 2.41 -5.60
C THR A 74 1.56 1.56 -5.91
N ILE A 75 2.68 2.22 -6.16
CA ILE A 75 3.95 1.53 -6.42
C ILE A 75 4.90 1.82 -5.28
N ILE A 76 5.49 0.77 -4.75
CA ILE A 76 6.53 0.86 -3.72
C ILE A 76 7.65 -0.10 -4.10
N GLN A 77 8.75 -0.02 -3.35
CA GLN A 77 9.84 -0.97 -3.48
C GLN A 77 9.78 -1.97 -2.32
N GLU A 78 10.40 -3.12 -2.53
CA GLU A 78 10.45 -4.16 -1.50
C GLU A 78 10.98 -3.64 -0.18
N LYS A 79 11.97 -2.76 -0.23
CA LYS A 79 12.57 -2.20 0.98
C LYS A 79 11.61 -1.34 1.80
N ASP A 80 10.54 -0.90 1.19
CA ASP A 80 9.56 -0.03 1.84
C ASP A 80 8.47 -0.83 2.57
N VAL A 81 8.49 -2.14 2.45
CA VAL A 81 7.55 -3.02 3.13
C VAL A 81 8.03 -3.27 4.54
N ALA A 82 7.18 -2.96 5.51
CA ALA A 82 7.51 -3.18 6.91
C ALA A 82 7.23 -4.62 7.31
N CYS A 83 6.09 -5.16 6.89
CA CYS A 83 5.77 -6.55 7.19
C CYS A 83 4.69 -7.06 6.24
N VAL A 84 4.58 -8.38 6.18
CA VAL A 84 3.54 -9.08 5.43
C VAL A 84 2.59 -9.70 6.45
N LEU A 85 1.33 -9.43 6.28
CA LEU A 85 0.31 -9.91 7.20
C LEU A 85 -0.21 -11.31 6.85
#